data_23d5d3ba1ac3c8b5af2f285c9f4860bb
#
_entry.id   23d5d3ba1ac3c8b5af2f285c9f4860bb
#
_cell.length_a   1.000
_cell.length_b   1.000
_cell.length_c   1.000
_cell.angle_alpha   90.00
_cell.angle_beta   90.00
_cell.angle_gamma   90.00
#
_symmetry.space_group_name_H-M   'P 1'
#
loop_
_entity.id
_entity.type
_entity.pdbx_description
1 polymer ?
#
loop_
_entity_poly.entity_id
_entity_poly.type
_entity_poly.pdbx_seq_one_letter_code
_entity_poly.pdbx_strand_id
1 'polypeptide(L)'
;KLILFPERMPLVSLEKFGNSWYYSSETIQNLDILYAEIFPWYIEKIQNSIPGAGHKKIFSFEIWQYFSLLLLIVLAFVVFMIAKQLAFLFLKRILYKYIKNSDEVNETLRKLAHPISLLIAIELLDMVFPSLQFGLEINRWIFLGINIASTVFWIYVFLKLAQVLISFYQEYTQKTEGKLDDQLTPILRNFSTVIIFI
;
A
#
# COMPACT_ATOMS: atom_id res chain seq x y z
N LYS A 1 29.74 -23.23 3.72
CA LYS A 1 28.55 -22.78 3.07
C LYS A 1 27.76 -21.88 4.02
N LEU A 2 27.37 -20.70 3.63
CA LEU A 2 26.58 -19.76 4.40
C LEU A 2 25.28 -19.46 3.63
N ILE A 3 24.12 -19.77 4.23
CA ILE A 3 22.82 -19.45 3.67
C ILE A 3 22.47 -18.03 4.09
N LEU A 4 22.23 -17.13 3.12
CA LEU A 4 22.00 -15.72 3.41
C LEU A 4 20.61 -15.45 4.00
N PHE A 5 19.60 -16.16 3.53
CA PHE A 5 18.20 -15.97 3.93
C PHE A 5 17.53 -17.33 4.18
N PRO A 6 17.78 -17.98 5.35
CA PRO A 6 17.34 -19.35 5.58
C PRO A 6 15.83 -19.56 5.47
N GLU A 7 15.04 -18.57 5.91
CA GLU A 7 13.58 -18.66 5.95
C GLU A 7 12.89 -18.21 4.65
N ARG A 8 13.52 -17.26 3.90
CA ARG A 8 12.91 -16.67 2.72
C ARG A 8 13.44 -17.19 1.41
N MET A 9 14.74 -17.44 1.34
CA MET A 9 15.43 -17.87 0.12
C MET A 9 16.53 -18.88 0.48
N PRO A 10 16.16 -20.11 0.86
CA PRO A 10 17.12 -21.13 1.31
C PRO A 10 18.13 -21.53 0.22
N LEU A 11 17.81 -21.34 -1.05
CA LEU A 11 18.68 -21.63 -2.19
C LEU A 11 19.78 -20.57 -2.39
N VAL A 12 19.71 -19.41 -1.71
CA VAL A 12 20.73 -18.36 -1.82
C VAL A 12 21.82 -18.60 -0.78
N SER A 13 22.93 -19.17 -1.23
CA SER A 13 24.06 -19.50 -0.35
C SER A 13 25.39 -19.06 -0.94
N LEU A 14 26.33 -18.78 -0.03
CA LEU A 14 27.71 -18.43 -0.34
C LEU A 14 28.64 -19.57 0.03
N GLU A 15 29.70 -19.75 -0.76
CA GLU A 15 30.80 -20.66 -0.48
C GLU A 15 32.12 -19.86 -0.45
N LYS A 16 33.00 -20.22 0.50
CA LYS A 16 34.27 -19.57 0.67
C LYS A 16 35.34 -20.30 -0.13
N PHE A 17 35.98 -19.61 -1.06
CA PHE A 17 37.15 -20.08 -1.78
C PHE A 17 38.38 -19.20 -1.44
N GLY A 18 39.31 -19.75 -0.71
CA GLY A 18 40.47 -19.00 -0.20
C GLY A 18 40.00 -17.91 0.77
N ASN A 19 40.23 -16.65 0.41
CA ASN A 19 39.88 -15.49 1.24
C ASN A 19 38.63 -14.73 0.76
N SER A 20 37.96 -15.21 -0.30
CA SER A 20 36.81 -14.56 -0.93
C SER A 20 35.56 -15.44 -0.84
N TRP A 21 34.40 -14.78 -0.79
CA TRP A 21 33.09 -15.42 -0.78
C TRP A 21 32.45 -15.29 -2.16
N TYR A 22 31.89 -16.39 -2.66
CA TYR A 22 31.21 -16.46 -3.96
C TYR A 22 29.86 -17.12 -3.78
N TYR A 23 28.91 -16.83 -4.69
CA TYR A 23 27.67 -17.58 -4.72
C TYR A 23 27.94 -19.05 -5.02
N SER A 24 27.24 -19.93 -4.31
CA SER A 24 27.41 -21.38 -4.52
C SER A 24 26.94 -21.79 -5.92
N SER A 25 27.51 -22.88 -6.43
CA SER A 25 27.07 -23.46 -7.71
C SER A 25 25.58 -23.79 -7.72
N GLU A 26 25.04 -24.20 -6.58
CA GLU A 26 23.61 -24.47 -6.40
C GLU A 26 22.76 -23.21 -6.57
N THR A 27 23.21 -22.06 -6.02
CA THR A 27 22.53 -20.77 -6.22
C THR A 27 22.51 -20.36 -7.68
N ILE A 28 23.64 -20.55 -8.38
CA ILE A 28 23.76 -20.18 -9.81
C ILE A 28 22.89 -21.09 -10.68
N GLN A 29 22.84 -22.39 -10.42
CA GLN A 29 22.00 -23.33 -11.15
C GLN A 29 20.50 -23.10 -10.96
N ASN A 30 20.10 -22.58 -9.81
CA ASN A 30 18.71 -22.27 -9.50
C ASN A 30 18.35 -20.78 -9.72
N LEU A 31 19.17 -20.03 -10.45
CA LEU A 31 18.96 -18.59 -10.65
C LEU A 31 17.60 -18.28 -11.31
N ASP A 32 17.21 -19.07 -12.32
CA ASP A 32 15.94 -18.90 -13.02
C ASP A 32 14.73 -19.14 -12.10
N ILE A 33 14.83 -20.13 -11.22
CA ILE A 33 13.79 -20.44 -10.23
C ILE A 33 13.69 -19.29 -9.22
N LEU A 34 14.82 -18.82 -8.69
CA LEU A 34 14.88 -17.69 -7.78
C LEU A 34 14.36 -16.39 -8.40
N TYR A 35 14.67 -16.18 -9.68
CA TYR A 35 14.17 -15.03 -10.42
C TYR A 35 12.64 -15.09 -10.57
N ALA A 36 12.09 -16.25 -10.95
CA ALA A 36 10.66 -16.46 -11.10
C ALA A 36 9.87 -16.35 -9.77
N GLU A 37 10.52 -16.67 -8.65
CA GLU A 37 9.94 -16.53 -7.31
C GLU A 37 9.87 -15.05 -6.84
N ILE A 38 10.89 -14.25 -7.20
CA ILE A 38 11.00 -12.83 -6.80
C ILE A 38 10.21 -11.92 -7.72
N PHE A 39 10.26 -12.19 -9.03
CA PHE A 39 9.65 -11.32 -10.03
C PHE A 39 8.42 -11.96 -10.67
N PRO A 40 7.32 -11.19 -10.82
CA PRO A 40 6.14 -11.66 -11.54
C PRO A 40 6.47 -12.07 -13.00
N TRP A 41 5.80 -13.10 -13.49
CA TRP A 41 6.00 -13.68 -14.83
C TRP A 41 5.90 -12.69 -16.01
N TYR A 42 5.20 -11.56 -15.80
CA TYR A 42 5.01 -10.55 -16.83
C TYR A 42 6.23 -9.63 -17.01
N ILE A 43 7.15 -9.58 -16.05
CA ILE A 43 8.33 -8.68 -16.12
C ILE A 43 9.24 -9.07 -17.26
N GLU A 44 9.54 -10.36 -17.42
CA GLU A 44 10.36 -10.86 -18.51
C GLU A 44 9.74 -10.54 -19.88
N LYS A 45 8.41 -10.68 -20.02
CA LYS A 45 7.71 -10.29 -21.24
C LYS A 45 7.81 -8.81 -21.54
N ILE A 46 7.68 -7.97 -20.51
CA ILE A 46 7.82 -6.51 -20.66
C ILE A 46 9.24 -6.18 -21.11
N GLN A 47 10.26 -6.71 -20.46
CA GLN A 47 11.66 -6.45 -20.79
C GLN A 47 11.99 -6.88 -22.23
N ASN A 48 11.57 -8.08 -22.64
CA ASN A 48 11.79 -8.58 -23.98
C ASN A 48 11.01 -7.80 -25.07
N SER A 49 9.98 -7.05 -24.67
CA SER A 49 9.21 -6.18 -25.57
C SER A 49 9.81 -4.78 -25.71
N ILE A 50 10.78 -4.41 -24.88
CA ILE A 50 11.40 -3.08 -24.90
C ILE A 50 12.42 -3.04 -26.06
N PRO A 51 12.30 -2.08 -27.00
CA PRO A 51 13.32 -1.88 -28.03
C PRO A 51 14.69 -1.62 -27.42
N GLY A 52 15.77 -2.06 -28.07
CA GLY A 52 17.15 -1.87 -27.59
C GLY A 52 17.53 -0.41 -27.27
N ALA A 53 16.85 0.57 -27.90
CA ALA A 53 16.98 1.97 -27.55
C ALA A 53 16.48 2.29 -26.13
N GLY A 54 15.53 1.54 -25.61
CA GLY A 54 14.98 1.72 -24.26
C GLY A 54 15.96 1.33 -23.15
N HIS A 55 16.93 0.46 -23.44
CA HIS A 55 17.97 0.04 -22.50
C HIS A 55 19.17 1.01 -22.43
N LYS A 56 19.14 2.10 -23.22
CA LYS A 56 20.17 3.15 -23.07
C LYS A 56 19.99 3.83 -21.73
N LYS A 57 21.12 4.03 -21.03
CA LYS A 57 21.15 4.72 -19.74
C LYS A 57 21.23 6.23 -19.92
N ILE A 58 20.37 6.95 -19.23
CA ILE A 58 20.44 8.39 -19.04
C ILE A 58 20.62 8.61 -17.54
N PHE A 59 21.70 9.29 -17.14
CA PHE A 59 22.18 9.33 -15.76
C PHE A 59 22.45 7.91 -15.22
N SER A 60 21.67 7.45 -14.25
CA SER A 60 21.84 6.11 -13.64
C SER A 60 20.74 5.12 -14.02
N PHE A 61 19.78 5.53 -14.85
CA PHE A 61 18.59 4.73 -15.16
C PHE A 61 18.45 4.47 -16.65
N GLU A 62 17.78 3.39 -16.99
CA GLU A 62 17.40 3.08 -18.35
C GLU A 62 16.16 3.91 -18.77
N ILE A 63 16.07 4.27 -20.04
CA ILE A 63 14.99 5.13 -20.58
C ILE A 63 13.62 4.53 -20.26
N TRP A 64 13.48 3.20 -20.39
CA TRP A 64 12.22 2.52 -20.11
C TRP A 64 11.76 2.66 -18.66
N GLN A 65 12.68 2.79 -17.70
CA GLN A 65 12.35 2.98 -16.28
C GLN A 65 11.65 4.32 -16.05
N TYR A 66 12.04 5.38 -16.76
CA TYR A 66 11.37 6.69 -16.68
C TYR A 66 9.92 6.60 -17.20
N PHE A 67 9.73 5.94 -18.35
CA PHE A 67 8.38 5.75 -18.91
C PHE A 67 7.52 4.86 -18.01
N SER A 68 8.08 3.79 -17.46
CA SER A 68 7.37 2.89 -16.56
C SER A 68 7.01 3.58 -15.25
N LEU A 69 7.87 4.46 -14.73
CA LEU A 69 7.57 5.27 -13.55
C LEU A 69 6.42 6.25 -13.82
N LEU A 70 6.45 6.94 -14.97
CA LEU A 70 5.35 7.82 -15.38
C LEU A 70 4.03 7.05 -15.50
N LEU A 71 4.08 5.90 -16.17
CA LEU A 71 2.91 5.02 -16.33
C LEU A 71 2.38 4.55 -14.97
N LEU A 72 3.25 4.18 -14.05
CA LEU A 72 2.89 3.76 -12.70
C LEU A 72 2.18 4.89 -11.92
N ILE A 73 2.67 6.12 -12.02
CA ILE A 73 2.03 7.28 -11.40
C ILE A 73 0.63 7.51 -11.98
N VAL A 74 0.50 7.45 -13.32
CA VAL A 74 -0.81 7.59 -13.98
C VAL A 74 -1.75 6.44 -13.57
N LEU A 75 -1.26 5.22 -13.51
CA LEU A 75 -2.04 4.05 -13.06
C LEU A 75 -2.50 4.22 -11.63
N ALA A 76 -1.62 4.63 -10.72
CA ALA A 76 -1.97 4.89 -9.32
C ALA A 76 -3.06 5.97 -9.20
N PHE A 77 -2.98 7.04 -10.02
CA PHE A 77 -4.01 8.08 -10.06
C PHE A 77 -5.35 7.55 -10.57
N VAL A 78 -5.36 6.74 -11.62
CA VAL A 78 -6.58 6.11 -12.15
C VAL A 78 -7.19 5.17 -11.10
N VAL A 79 -6.36 4.32 -10.47
CA VAL A 79 -6.81 3.42 -9.40
C VAL A 79 -7.37 4.21 -8.22
N PHE A 80 -6.72 5.30 -7.82
CA PHE A 80 -7.24 6.20 -6.79
C PHE A 80 -8.63 6.73 -7.14
N MET A 81 -8.86 7.20 -8.37
CA MET A 81 -10.17 7.71 -8.80
C MET A 81 -11.25 6.63 -8.77
N ILE A 82 -10.94 5.43 -9.27
CA ILE A 82 -11.86 4.29 -9.29
C ILE A 82 -12.14 3.84 -7.85
N ALA A 83 -11.11 3.65 -7.04
CA ALA A 83 -11.22 3.23 -5.65
C ALA A 83 -12.05 4.20 -4.82
N LYS A 84 -11.93 5.51 -5.06
CA LYS A 84 -12.73 6.54 -4.38
C LYS A 84 -14.22 6.39 -4.65
N GLN A 85 -14.60 6.10 -5.90
CA GLN A 85 -16.00 5.86 -6.25
C GLN A 85 -16.50 4.54 -5.67
N LEU A 86 -15.72 3.47 -5.78
CA LEU A 86 -16.08 2.16 -5.24
C LEU A 86 -16.21 2.19 -3.71
N ALA A 87 -15.25 2.80 -3.02
CA ALA A 87 -15.29 2.96 -1.57
C ALA A 87 -16.54 3.74 -1.13
N PHE A 88 -16.87 4.85 -1.81
CA PHE A 88 -18.08 5.60 -1.53
C PHE A 88 -19.35 4.77 -1.72
N LEU A 89 -19.46 4.05 -2.85
CA LEU A 89 -20.62 3.20 -3.13
C LEU A 89 -20.75 2.05 -2.12
N PHE A 90 -19.62 1.43 -1.76
CA PHE A 90 -19.58 0.35 -0.78
C PHE A 90 -20.00 0.84 0.62
N LEU A 91 -19.42 1.94 1.08
CA LEU A 91 -19.78 2.57 2.35
C LEU A 91 -21.26 2.96 2.36
N LYS A 92 -21.74 3.59 1.29
CA LYS A 92 -23.15 3.96 1.14
C LYS A 92 -24.06 2.74 1.22
N ARG A 93 -23.72 1.63 0.56
CA ARG A 93 -24.51 0.40 0.55
C ARG A 93 -24.61 -0.23 1.94
N ILE A 94 -23.50 -0.24 2.71
CA ILE A 94 -23.49 -0.80 4.07
C ILE A 94 -24.32 0.08 5.01
N LEU A 95 -24.12 1.39 4.95
CA LEU A 95 -24.69 2.32 5.91
C LEU A 95 -26.13 2.73 5.57
N TYR A 96 -26.55 2.59 4.30
CA TYR A 96 -27.90 2.91 3.86
C TYR A 96 -29.00 2.13 4.61
N LYS A 97 -28.65 0.95 5.13
CA LYS A 97 -29.56 0.13 5.95
C LYS A 97 -29.85 0.77 7.31
N TYR A 98 -28.96 1.60 7.82
CA TYR A 98 -28.99 2.11 9.20
C TYR A 98 -29.25 3.61 9.28
N ILE A 99 -29.10 4.36 8.18
CA ILE A 99 -29.11 5.82 8.21
C ILE A 99 -30.03 6.36 7.13
N LYS A 100 -30.81 7.39 7.51
CA LYS A 100 -31.58 8.19 6.57
C LYS A 100 -30.63 8.91 5.59
N ASN A 101 -30.92 8.82 4.31
CA ASN A 101 -30.13 9.46 3.24
C ASN A 101 -30.18 10.99 3.40
N SER A 102 -29.25 11.57 4.12
CA SER A 102 -29.05 13.01 4.27
C SER A 102 -27.78 13.46 3.52
N ASP A 103 -27.75 14.70 3.10
CA ASP A 103 -26.58 15.26 2.42
C ASP A 103 -25.34 15.26 3.32
N GLU A 104 -25.50 15.46 4.63
CA GLU A 104 -24.43 15.40 5.63
C GLU A 104 -23.78 14.01 5.69
N VAL A 105 -24.60 12.95 5.63
CA VAL A 105 -24.09 11.57 5.61
C VAL A 105 -23.29 11.32 4.33
N ASN A 106 -23.80 11.72 3.19
CA ASN A 106 -23.10 11.55 1.93
C ASN A 106 -21.76 12.32 1.91
N GLU A 107 -21.69 13.50 2.51
CA GLU A 107 -20.44 14.26 2.65
C GLU A 107 -19.45 13.55 3.56
N THR A 108 -19.91 13.03 4.70
CA THR A 108 -19.09 12.26 5.64
C THR A 108 -18.52 10.99 4.98
N LEU A 109 -19.33 10.26 4.21
CA LEU A 109 -18.90 9.09 3.47
C LEU A 109 -17.86 9.42 2.39
N ARG A 110 -18.01 10.55 1.70
CA ARG A 110 -17.00 11.02 0.74
C ARG A 110 -15.68 11.37 1.41
N LYS A 111 -15.74 12.01 2.58
CA LYS A 111 -14.55 12.33 3.40
C LYS A 111 -13.82 11.07 3.88
N LEU A 112 -14.55 9.98 4.12
CA LEU A 112 -13.98 8.68 4.48
C LEU A 112 -13.44 7.90 3.26
N ALA A 113 -14.14 7.96 2.13
CA ALA A 113 -13.73 7.26 0.90
C ALA A 113 -12.38 7.78 0.36
N HIS A 114 -12.06 9.06 0.57
CA HIS A 114 -10.82 9.66 0.09
C HIS A 114 -9.54 9.02 0.69
N PRO A 115 -9.36 8.94 2.01
CA PRO A 115 -8.17 8.32 2.60
C PRO A 115 -8.08 6.81 2.31
N ILE A 116 -9.22 6.11 2.24
CA ILE A 116 -9.24 4.69 1.85
C ILE A 116 -8.70 4.52 0.42
N SER A 117 -9.12 5.37 -0.50
CA SER A 117 -8.65 5.29 -1.88
C SER A 117 -7.17 5.66 -2.05
N LEU A 118 -6.67 6.62 -1.25
CA LEU A 118 -5.24 6.94 -1.20
C LEU A 118 -4.42 5.76 -0.70
N LEU A 119 -4.89 5.10 0.36
CA LEU A 119 -4.24 3.90 0.89
C LEU A 119 -4.16 2.80 -0.19
N ILE A 120 -5.26 2.52 -0.90
CA ILE A 120 -5.27 1.53 -2.00
C ILE A 120 -4.27 1.91 -3.10
N ALA A 121 -4.14 3.19 -3.43
CA ALA A 121 -3.18 3.64 -4.42
C ALA A 121 -1.73 3.49 -3.94
N ILE A 122 -1.45 3.72 -2.65
CA ILE A 122 -0.12 3.52 -2.04
C ILE A 122 0.24 2.03 -2.02
N GLU A 123 -0.69 1.15 -1.63
CA GLU A 123 -0.47 -0.31 -1.65
C GLU A 123 -0.23 -0.84 -3.08
N LEU A 124 -0.90 -0.25 -4.08
CA LEU A 124 -0.60 -0.55 -5.48
C LEU A 124 0.84 -0.15 -5.85
N LEU A 125 1.28 1.03 -5.41
CA LEU A 125 2.66 1.47 -5.65
C LEU A 125 3.65 0.51 -5.01
N ASP A 126 3.43 0.08 -3.76
CA ASP A 126 4.28 -0.87 -3.07
C ASP A 126 4.38 -2.20 -3.83
N MET A 127 3.26 -2.71 -4.32
CA MET A 127 3.18 -3.97 -5.05
C MET A 127 3.88 -3.93 -6.42
N VAL A 128 3.74 -2.82 -7.15
CA VAL A 128 4.20 -2.73 -8.56
C VAL A 128 5.60 -2.13 -8.66
N PHE A 129 6.02 -1.31 -7.72
CA PHE A 129 7.32 -0.60 -7.76
C PHE A 129 8.54 -1.53 -7.93
N PRO A 130 8.62 -2.73 -7.30
CA PRO A 130 9.74 -3.66 -7.50
C PRO A 130 9.95 -4.05 -8.96
N SER A 131 8.87 -4.05 -9.75
CA SER A 131 8.90 -4.41 -11.18
C SER A 131 9.71 -3.42 -12.04
N LEU A 132 9.98 -2.21 -11.54
CA LEU A 132 10.80 -1.21 -12.24
C LEU A 132 12.31 -1.49 -12.14
N GLN A 133 12.71 -2.41 -11.29
CA GLN A 133 14.11 -2.88 -11.14
C GLN A 133 15.13 -1.75 -10.96
N PHE A 134 14.80 -0.76 -10.17
CA PHE A 134 15.78 0.24 -9.76
C PHE A 134 16.90 -0.37 -8.91
N GLY A 135 18.05 0.31 -8.85
CA GLY A 135 19.17 -0.14 -8.01
C GLY A 135 18.77 -0.28 -6.53
N LEU A 136 19.45 -1.19 -5.81
CA LEU A 136 19.14 -1.56 -4.43
C LEU A 136 18.99 -0.36 -3.47
N GLU A 137 19.88 0.64 -3.60
CA GLU A 137 19.84 1.82 -2.72
C GLU A 137 18.58 2.66 -2.93
N ILE A 138 18.18 2.85 -4.19
CA ILE A 138 17.00 3.62 -4.55
C ILE A 138 15.75 2.88 -4.12
N ASN A 139 15.66 1.59 -4.39
CA ASN A 139 14.57 0.75 -3.93
C ASN A 139 14.41 0.85 -2.41
N ARG A 140 15.51 0.76 -1.65
CA ARG A 140 15.48 0.86 -0.19
C ARG A 140 14.85 2.16 0.29
N TRP A 141 15.26 3.31 -0.28
CA TRP A 141 14.73 4.61 0.12
C TRP A 141 13.26 4.80 -0.27
N ILE A 142 12.88 4.33 -1.46
CA ILE A 142 11.50 4.43 -1.92
C ILE A 142 10.59 3.53 -1.11
N PHE A 143 10.96 2.28 -0.84
CA PHE A 143 10.19 1.40 0.04
C PHE A 143 10.06 1.94 1.44
N LEU A 144 11.13 2.54 2.00
CA LEU A 144 11.05 3.22 3.29
C LEU A 144 9.98 4.33 3.25
N GLY A 145 10.00 5.16 2.21
CA GLY A 145 9.03 6.23 2.02
C GLY A 145 7.59 5.70 1.86
N ILE A 146 7.38 4.67 1.03
CA ILE A 146 6.08 4.03 0.83
C ILE A 146 5.56 3.44 2.14
N ASN A 147 6.39 2.70 2.87
CA ASN A 147 6.00 2.08 4.15
C ASN A 147 5.62 3.12 5.22
N ILE A 148 6.37 4.22 5.32
CA ILE A 148 6.03 5.32 6.23
C ILE A 148 4.70 5.95 5.80
N ALA A 149 4.53 6.25 4.51
CA ALA A 149 3.29 6.81 3.99
C ALA A 149 2.10 5.86 4.24
N SER A 150 2.23 4.56 3.91
CA SER A 150 1.20 3.56 4.16
C SER A 150 0.81 3.52 5.64
N THR A 151 1.78 3.47 6.55
CA THR A 151 1.53 3.46 8.00
C THR A 151 0.75 4.70 8.45
N VAL A 152 1.16 5.90 8.01
CA VAL A 152 0.47 7.15 8.34
C VAL A 152 -0.96 7.16 7.79
N PHE A 153 -1.16 6.68 6.57
CA PHE A 153 -2.50 6.61 5.98
C PHE A 153 -3.38 5.54 6.62
N TRP A 154 -2.83 4.41 7.07
CA TRP A 154 -3.56 3.42 7.87
C TRP A 154 -4.07 4.04 9.18
N ILE A 155 -3.21 4.73 9.92
CA ILE A 155 -3.60 5.44 11.14
C ILE A 155 -4.71 6.44 10.82
N TYR A 156 -4.56 7.24 9.76
CA TYR A 156 -5.56 8.23 9.36
C TYR A 156 -6.92 7.60 8.98
N VAL A 157 -6.92 6.46 8.29
CA VAL A 157 -8.14 5.72 7.96
C VAL A 157 -8.83 5.20 9.22
N PHE A 158 -8.08 4.60 10.15
CA PHE A 158 -8.64 4.13 11.44
C PHE A 158 -9.26 5.28 12.24
N LEU A 159 -8.60 6.44 12.26
CA LEU A 159 -9.12 7.66 12.89
C LEU A 159 -10.47 8.09 12.31
N LYS A 160 -10.52 8.15 11.00
CA LYS A 160 -11.74 8.55 10.30
C LYS A 160 -12.87 7.54 10.48
N LEU A 161 -12.56 6.25 10.48
CA LEU A 161 -13.53 5.20 10.79
C LEU A 161 -14.08 5.34 12.21
N ALA A 162 -13.21 5.54 13.20
CA ALA A 162 -13.64 5.75 14.58
C ALA A 162 -14.55 6.98 14.72
N GLN A 163 -14.21 8.12 14.08
CA GLN A 163 -15.04 9.32 14.08
C GLN A 163 -16.43 9.05 13.49
N VAL A 164 -16.49 8.32 12.37
CA VAL A 164 -17.75 7.97 11.72
C VAL A 164 -18.58 7.06 12.60
N LEU A 165 -17.98 6.03 13.22
CA LEU A 165 -18.69 5.13 14.14
C LEU A 165 -19.26 5.87 15.35
N ILE A 166 -18.49 6.81 15.92
CA ILE A 166 -18.94 7.64 17.03
C ILE A 166 -20.14 8.52 16.62
N SER A 167 -20.07 9.14 15.44
CA SER A 167 -21.18 9.97 14.93
C SER A 167 -22.45 9.14 14.73
N PHE A 168 -22.32 7.89 14.26
CA PHE A 168 -23.46 6.98 14.13
C PHE A 168 -24.04 6.54 15.46
N TYR A 169 -23.19 6.25 16.42
CA TYR A 169 -23.63 5.92 17.77
C TYR A 169 -24.43 7.09 18.38
N GLN A 170 -23.93 8.31 18.23
CA GLN A 170 -24.62 9.52 18.70
C GLN A 170 -26.01 9.71 18.07
N GLU A 171 -26.14 9.52 16.75
CA GLU A 171 -27.43 9.63 16.06
C GLU A 171 -28.41 8.52 16.48
N TYR A 172 -27.88 7.32 16.76
CA TYR A 172 -28.69 6.22 17.24
C TYR A 172 -29.21 6.43 18.67
N THR A 173 -28.35 6.96 19.55
CA THR A 173 -28.67 7.18 20.98
C THR A 173 -29.61 8.38 21.20
N GLN A 174 -29.54 9.42 20.36
CA GLN A 174 -30.49 10.54 20.40
C GLN A 174 -31.94 10.10 20.16
N LYS A 175 -32.17 8.93 19.58
CA LYS A 175 -33.50 8.34 19.37
C LYS A 175 -33.97 7.50 20.55
N THR A 176 -33.10 7.18 21.49
CA THR A 176 -33.41 6.41 22.71
C THR A 176 -33.20 7.31 23.93
N GLU A 177 -34.26 7.60 24.67
CA GLU A 177 -34.25 8.47 25.87
C GLU A 177 -33.41 7.87 27.03
N GLY A 178 -32.08 8.02 26.97
CA GLY A 178 -31.17 7.53 28.02
C GLY A 178 -30.20 8.62 28.48
N LYS A 179 -30.36 9.13 29.72
CA LYS A 179 -29.49 10.14 30.35
C LYS A 179 -28.01 9.77 30.50
N LEU A 180 -27.62 8.52 30.23
CA LEU A 180 -26.24 8.04 30.32
C LEU A 180 -25.40 8.36 29.07
N ASP A 181 -26.06 8.62 27.94
CA ASP A 181 -25.39 8.79 26.64
C ASP A 181 -24.71 10.16 26.51
N ASP A 182 -25.25 11.22 27.14
CA ASP A 182 -24.66 12.57 27.14
C ASP A 182 -23.28 12.63 27.82
N GLN A 183 -23.00 11.68 28.73
CA GLN A 183 -21.72 11.63 29.45
C GLN A 183 -20.69 10.71 28.74
N LEU A 184 -21.12 9.67 28.06
CA LEU A 184 -20.24 8.71 27.39
C LEU A 184 -19.67 9.24 26.07
N THR A 185 -20.42 10.05 25.35
CA THR A 185 -20.04 10.59 24.04
C THR A 185 -18.78 11.46 24.08
N PRO A 186 -18.62 12.44 25.00
CA PRO A 186 -17.37 13.22 25.11
C PRO A 186 -16.18 12.36 25.53
N ILE A 187 -16.41 11.35 26.38
CA ILE A 187 -15.37 10.44 26.86
C ILE A 187 -14.86 9.57 25.71
N LEU A 188 -15.74 8.96 24.93
CA LEU A 188 -15.38 8.15 23.75
C LEU A 188 -14.63 8.97 22.69
N ARG A 189 -15.04 10.22 22.48
CA ARG A 189 -14.38 11.13 21.54
C ARG A 189 -12.97 11.50 22.00
N ASN A 190 -12.81 11.82 23.28
CA ASN A 190 -11.51 12.14 23.84
C ASN A 190 -10.61 10.90 23.92
N PHE A 191 -11.17 9.74 24.24
CA PHE A 191 -10.43 8.47 24.31
C PHE A 191 -9.93 8.03 22.94
N SER A 192 -10.76 8.15 21.89
CA SER A 192 -10.30 7.88 20.53
C SER A 192 -9.20 8.84 20.07
N THR A 193 -9.27 10.11 20.46
CA THR A 193 -8.22 11.11 20.15
C THR A 193 -6.91 10.79 20.89
N VAL A 194 -6.97 10.36 22.15
CA VAL A 194 -5.78 10.03 22.96
C VAL A 194 -5.09 8.75 22.47
N ILE A 195 -5.85 7.68 22.14
CA ILE A 195 -5.29 6.40 21.61
C ILE A 195 -4.51 6.62 20.32
N ILE A 196 -4.81 7.68 19.63
CA ILE A 196 -4.27 8.00 18.31
C ILE A 196 -2.98 8.81 18.40
N PHE A 197 -2.82 9.58 19.48
CA PHE A 197 -1.63 10.41 19.72
C PHE A 197 -0.57 9.73 20.59
N ILE A 198 -0.81 8.49 21.06
CA ILE A 198 0.17 7.63 21.73
C ILE A 198 0.68 6.56 20.78
#